data_8cf261873038aeae08cc6d7e2b78075e
#
_entry.id   8cf261873038aeae08cc6d7e2b78075e
#
_cell.length_a   1.000
_cell.length_b   1.000
_cell.length_c   1.000
_cell.angle_alpha   90.00
_cell.angle_beta   90.00
_cell.angle_gamma   90.00
#
_symmetry.space_group_name_H-M   'P 1'
#
loop_
_entity.id
_entity.type
_entity.pdbx_description
1 polymer ?
#
loop_
_entity_poly.entity_id
_entity_poly.type
_entity_poly.pdbx_seq_one_letter_code
_entity_poly.pdbx_strand_id
1 'polypeptide(L)'
;AYPFLVETTVKYELVEGGLTVTHTAVNRSAAKAPYGVGGHPYFKFSADSSDNLIFTSNAKSVLITDERQIPTHKAPLAGTEYDSSMGRRLGDFFVDNDFTDLPRDANGLAHTTLALSPEYLAANAPVENTGLDVWQDANFGHVVFFTPGFYPTPNGRVHTAAIEPATCGPNALNTGDDLLWLKTDELWSGQWGVQLLH
;
A
#
# COMPACT_ATOMS: atom_id res chain seq x y z
N ALA A 1 -18.12 -15.60 -11.20
CA ALA A 1 -18.52 -14.26 -11.64
C ALA A 1 -19.04 -13.47 -10.43
N TYR A 2 -18.82 -12.16 -10.38
CA TYR A 2 -19.34 -11.27 -9.35
C TYR A 2 -20.78 -10.86 -9.72
N PRO A 3 -21.81 -11.31 -8.99
CA PRO A 3 -23.21 -11.20 -9.42
C PRO A 3 -23.90 -9.91 -8.95
N PHE A 4 -23.13 -8.90 -8.57
CA PHE A 4 -23.63 -7.63 -8.04
C PHE A 4 -23.33 -6.49 -9.01
N LEU A 5 -24.20 -5.48 -9.02
CA LEU A 5 -23.97 -4.23 -9.74
C LEU A 5 -23.47 -3.19 -8.74
N VAL A 6 -22.17 -2.91 -8.76
CA VAL A 6 -21.55 -1.86 -7.97
C VAL A 6 -20.97 -0.82 -8.91
N GLU A 7 -21.44 0.41 -8.77
CA GLU A 7 -20.90 1.58 -9.46
C GLU A 7 -19.71 2.13 -8.67
N THR A 8 -18.55 2.22 -9.31
CA THR A 8 -17.32 2.69 -8.68
C THR A 8 -16.77 3.90 -9.40
N THR A 9 -16.22 4.84 -8.64
CA THR A 9 -15.48 5.99 -9.18
C THR A 9 -14.14 6.09 -8.49
N VAL A 10 -13.08 6.35 -9.25
CA VAL A 10 -11.75 6.66 -8.74
C VAL A 10 -11.39 8.05 -9.23
N LYS A 11 -11.16 8.97 -8.30
CA LYS A 11 -10.76 10.35 -8.58
C LYS A 11 -9.32 10.54 -8.17
N TYR A 12 -8.49 11.00 -9.11
CA TYR A 12 -7.10 11.40 -8.87
C TYR A 12 -7.00 12.92 -8.86
N GLU A 13 -6.46 13.48 -7.80
CA GLU A 13 -6.27 14.92 -7.62
C GLU A 13 -4.82 15.23 -7.30
N LEU A 14 -4.17 16.02 -8.16
CA LEU A 14 -2.87 16.59 -7.85
C LEU A 14 -3.06 17.66 -6.77
N VAL A 15 -2.28 17.56 -5.71
CA VAL A 15 -2.22 18.51 -4.61
C VAL A 15 -0.80 19.02 -4.46
N GLU A 16 -0.59 20.05 -3.64
CA GLU A 16 0.75 20.56 -3.40
C GLU A 16 1.66 19.46 -2.84
N GLY A 17 2.72 19.16 -3.57
CA GLY A 17 3.69 18.13 -3.21
C GLY A 17 3.19 16.68 -3.28
N GLY A 18 2.03 16.40 -3.93
CA GLY A 18 1.52 15.05 -3.89
C GLY A 18 0.30 14.74 -4.74
N LEU A 19 -0.34 13.63 -4.39
CA LEU A 19 -1.52 13.08 -5.06
C LEU A 19 -2.52 12.56 -4.01
N THR A 20 -3.79 12.90 -4.16
CA THR A 20 -4.89 12.26 -3.43
C THR A 20 -5.70 11.38 -4.37
N VAL A 21 -6.01 10.17 -3.94
CA VAL A 21 -6.86 9.22 -4.66
C VAL A 21 -8.09 8.93 -3.81
N THR A 22 -9.26 9.30 -4.34
CA THR A 22 -10.56 9.05 -3.69
C THR A 22 -11.28 7.93 -4.42
N HIS A 23 -11.65 6.89 -3.69
CA HIS A 23 -12.51 5.82 -4.16
C HIS A 23 -13.92 6.04 -3.62
N THR A 24 -14.92 5.90 -4.49
CA THR A 24 -16.33 5.81 -4.06
C THR A 24 -16.97 4.58 -4.69
N ALA A 25 -17.91 3.97 -3.97
CA ALA A 25 -18.67 2.83 -4.45
C ALA A 25 -20.13 2.95 -4.02
N VAL A 26 -21.05 2.60 -4.93
CA VAL A 26 -22.49 2.53 -4.64
C VAL A 26 -23.00 1.20 -5.10
N ASN A 27 -23.61 0.43 -4.21
CA ASN A 27 -24.27 -0.83 -4.57
C ASN A 27 -25.64 -0.56 -5.20
N ARG A 28 -25.80 -0.88 -6.47
CA ARG A 28 -27.06 -0.76 -7.24
C ARG A 28 -27.83 -2.07 -7.31
N SER A 29 -27.39 -3.10 -6.58
CA SER A 29 -28.09 -4.39 -6.50
C SER A 29 -29.18 -4.36 -5.43
N ALA A 30 -30.16 -5.24 -5.55
CA ALA A 30 -31.22 -5.42 -4.55
C ALA A 30 -30.73 -6.09 -3.26
N ALA A 31 -29.56 -6.75 -3.29
CA ALA A 31 -28.95 -7.41 -2.14
C ALA A 31 -27.65 -6.72 -1.72
N LYS A 32 -27.19 -6.95 -0.47
CA LYS A 32 -25.87 -6.52 -0.02
C LYS A 32 -24.78 -7.06 -0.94
N ALA A 33 -23.84 -6.22 -1.34
CA ALA A 33 -22.72 -6.59 -2.16
C ALA A 33 -21.42 -6.63 -1.33
N PRO A 34 -20.62 -7.71 -1.38
CA PRO A 34 -19.27 -7.70 -0.83
C PRO A 34 -18.39 -6.80 -1.69
N TYR A 35 -17.58 -5.95 -1.08
CA TYR A 35 -16.75 -4.99 -1.78
C TYR A 35 -15.39 -4.86 -1.13
N GLY A 36 -14.37 -4.76 -1.96
CA GLY A 36 -13.01 -4.41 -1.55
C GLY A 36 -12.33 -3.70 -2.69
N VAL A 37 -11.45 -2.76 -2.38
CA VAL A 37 -10.69 -2.00 -3.36
C VAL A 37 -9.30 -1.66 -2.82
N GLY A 38 -8.34 -1.55 -3.74
CA GLY A 38 -6.99 -1.11 -3.45
C GLY A 38 -6.36 -0.42 -4.65
N GLY A 39 -5.18 0.15 -4.43
CA GLY A 39 -4.32 0.67 -5.47
C GLY A 39 -3.04 -0.18 -5.56
N HIS A 40 -2.39 -0.20 -6.74
CA HIS A 40 -1.12 -0.91 -6.91
C HIS A 40 -0.07 0.01 -7.57
N PRO A 41 0.24 1.15 -6.94
CA PRO A 41 1.22 2.08 -7.48
C PRO A 41 2.65 1.54 -7.31
N TYR A 42 3.42 1.63 -8.38
CA TYR A 42 4.88 1.49 -8.33
C TYR A 42 5.52 2.86 -8.26
N PHE A 43 6.56 2.97 -7.45
CA PHE A 43 7.27 4.23 -7.25
C PHE A 43 8.66 4.17 -7.89
N LYS A 44 8.97 5.24 -8.64
CA LYS A 44 10.28 5.44 -9.26
C LYS A 44 10.93 6.69 -8.68
N PHE A 45 12.12 6.53 -8.17
CA PHE A 45 13.00 7.62 -7.77
C PHE A 45 14.00 7.94 -8.88
N SER A 46 14.72 9.05 -8.75
CA SER A 46 15.78 9.46 -9.68
C SER A 46 17.00 8.53 -9.66
N ALA A 47 17.11 7.68 -8.66
CA ALA A 47 18.18 6.70 -8.55
C ALA A 47 18.06 5.59 -9.62
N ASP A 48 19.20 5.10 -10.10
CA ASP A 48 19.25 4.01 -11.09
C ASP A 48 18.73 2.67 -10.53
N SER A 49 18.67 2.53 -9.20
CA SER A 49 18.18 1.33 -8.51
C SER A 49 17.40 1.73 -7.26
N SER A 50 16.34 0.98 -6.94
CA SER A 50 15.59 1.10 -5.69
C SER A 50 16.36 0.58 -4.47
N ASP A 51 17.54 -0.03 -4.64
CA ASP A 51 18.31 -0.63 -3.56
C ASP A 51 18.76 0.36 -2.48
N ASN A 52 18.82 1.65 -2.84
CA ASN A 52 19.15 2.73 -1.91
C ASN A 52 17.95 3.34 -1.18
N LEU A 53 16.77 2.76 -1.35
CA LEU A 53 15.57 3.19 -0.64
C LEU A 53 15.42 2.47 0.69
N ILE A 54 14.92 3.19 1.68
CA ILE A 54 14.54 2.67 2.99
C ILE A 54 13.01 2.64 3.05
N PHE A 55 12.46 1.46 3.25
CA PHE A 55 11.04 1.25 3.52
C PHE A 55 10.78 1.30 5.02
N THR A 56 9.76 2.04 5.44
CA THR A 56 9.34 2.08 6.84
C THR A 56 7.81 1.96 6.94
N SER A 57 7.36 1.03 7.75
CA SER A 57 5.95 0.87 8.12
C SER A 57 5.83 0.60 9.63
N ASN A 58 4.83 1.24 10.25
CA ASN A 58 4.51 1.05 11.67
C ASN A 58 3.37 0.04 11.88
N ALA A 59 3.00 -0.74 10.87
CA ALA A 59 2.04 -1.82 10.98
C ALA A 59 2.35 -2.72 12.18
N LYS A 60 1.33 -3.29 12.78
CA LYS A 60 1.51 -4.18 13.95
C LYS A 60 1.41 -5.65 13.58
N SER A 61 0.83 -5.95 12.44
CA SER A 61 0.62 -7.32 11.98
C SER A 61 0.96 -7.47 10.50
N VAL A 62 1.28 -8.70 10.13
CA VAL A 62 1.52 -9.14 8.75
C VAL A 62 0.70 -10.40 8.49
N LEU A 63 0.16 -10.53 7.28
CA LEU A 63 -0.47 -11.77 6.83
C LEU A 63 0.62 -12.71 6.31
N ILE A 64 0.73 -13.87 6.95
CA ILE A 64 1.62 -14.94 6.52
C ILE A 64 0.91 -15.78 5.47
N THR A 65 1.56 -15.99 4.33
CA THR A 65 0.99 -16.68 3.18
C THR A 65 1.59 -18.09 2.99
N ASP A 66 0.87 -18.94 2.27
CA ASP A 66 1.42 -20.18 1.74
C ASP A 66 2.21 -19.92 0.43
N GLU A 67 2.71 -20.99 -0.20
CA GLU A 67 3.48 -20.94 -1.46
C GLU A 67 2.66 -20.38 -2.67
N ARG A 68 1.34 -20.28 -2.54
CA ARG A 68 0.42 -19.71 -3.53
C ARG A 68 0.02 -18.28 -3.21
N GLN A 69 0.68 -17.65 -2.25
CA GLN A 69 0.36 -16.31 -1.74
C GLN A 69 -1.06 -16.19 -1.13
N ILE A 70 -1.59 -17.32 -0.60
CA ILE A 70 -2.87 -17.31 0.11
C ILE A 70 -2.60 -17.15 1.60
N PRO A 71 -3.18 -16.14 2.28
CA PRO A 71 -3.01 -15.96 3.72
C PRO A 71 -3.46 -17.19 4.51
N THR A 72 -2.60 -17.64 5.42
CA THR A 72 -2.85 -18.74 6.34
C THR A 72 -3.20 -18.26 7.74
N HIS A 73 -2.58 -17.17 8.17
CA HIS A 73 -2.83 -16.54 9.47
C HIS A 73 -2.24 -15.13 9.54
N LYS A 74 -2.74 -14.35 10.50
CA LYS A 74 -2.19 -13.06 10.89
C LYS A 74 -1.18 -13.26 12.02
N ALA A 75 0.02 -12.69 11.89
CA ALA A 75 1.07 -12.73 12.91
C ALA A 75 1.47 -11.32 13.36
N PRO A 76 1.93 -11.13 14.61
CA PRO A 76 2.58 -9.88 15.00
C PRO A 76 3.77 -9.59 14.12
N LEU A 77 3.93 -8.34 13.66
CA LEU A 77 5.04 -7.95 12.77
C LEU A 77 6.37 -7.91 13.51
N ALA A 78 6.37 -7.44 14.75
CA ALA A 78 7.58 -7.29 15.57
C ALA A 78 8.37 -8.59 15.71
N GLY A 79 9.65 -8.53 15.37
CA GLY A 79 10.56 -9.67 15.45
C GLY A 79 10.47 -10.66 14.29
N THR A 80 9.64 -10.40 13.29
CA THR A 80 9.64 -11.18 12.04
C THR A 80 10.68 -10.64 11.05
N GLU A 81 10.97 -11.41 10.01
CA GLU A 81 11.80 -10.95 8.89
C GLU A 81 11.18 -9.77 8.13
N TYR A 82 9.89 -9.50 8.28
CA TYR A 82 9.14 -8.41 7.66
C TYR A 82 9.13 -7.12 8.49
N ASP A 83 9.67 -7.13 9.72
CA ASP A 83 9.67 -5.94 10.59
C ASP A 83 10.48 -4.80 9.96
N SER A 84 9.77 -3.76 9.58
CA SER A 84 10.30 -2.55 8.94
C SER A 84 10.08 -1.29 9.77
N SER A 85 9.71 -1.42 11.04
CA SER A 85 9.42 -0.30 11.93
C SER A 85 10.62 0.64 12.15
N MET A 86 11.84 0.10 12.03
CA MET A 86 13.11 0.85 12.14
C MET A 86 13.71 1.18 10.77
N GLY A 87 12.96 0.95 9.68
CA GLY A 87 13.45 1.09 8.32
C GLY A 87 14.21 -0.15 7.81
N ARG A 88 13.87 -0.58 6.61
CA ARG A 88 14.55 -1.70 5.91
C ARG A 88 15.02 -1.22 4.55
N ARG A 89 16.28 -1.48 4.25
CA ARG A 89 16.86 -1.18 2.94
C ARG A 89 16.31 -2.14 1.90
N LEU A 90 15.83 -1.62 0.76
CA LEU A 90 15.20 -2.45 -0.28
C LEU A 90 16.18 -3.43 -0.93
N GLY A 91 17.46 -3.08 -1.07
CA GLY A 91 18.46 -3.99 -1.64
C GLY A 91 18.57 -5.34 -0.92
N ASP A 92 18.22 -5.36 0.37
CA ASP A 92 18.29 -6.53 1.24
C ASP A 92 16.91 -7.04 1.69
N PHE A 93 15.83 -6.46 1.14
CA PHE A 93 14.46 -6.70 1.60
C PHE A 93 13.53 -7.09 0.45
N PHE A 94 13.30 -8.39 0.30
CA PHE A 94 12.35 -8.94 -0.66
C PHE A 94 11.08 -9.34 0.06
N VAL A 95 9.95 -8.73 -0.31
CA VAL A 95 8.67 -8.93 0.34
C VAL A 95 7.54 -8.90 -0.69
N ASP A 96 6.52 -9.68 -0.42
CA ASP A 96 5.23 -9.70 -1.12
C ASP A 96 4.17 -10.09 -0.08
N ASN A 97 3.93 -9.18 0.87
CA ASN A 97 3.03 -9.45 2.00
C ASN A 97 2.12 -8.27 2.28
N ASP A 98 0.98 -8.59 2.87
CA ASP A 98 0.00 -7.65 3.39
C ASP A 98 0.29 -7.34 4.86
N PHE A 99 0.35 -6.05 5.16
CA PHE A 99 0.54 -5.49 6.50
C PHE A 99 -0.77 -4.83 6.94
N THR A 100 -1.13 -5.03 8.20
CA THR A 100 -2.40 -4.54 8.77
C THR A 100 -2.23 -4.10 10.22
N ASP A 101 -3.34 -3.76 10.90
CA ASP A 101 -3.32 -3.14 12.22
C ASP A 101 -2.45 -1.87 12.21
N LEU A 102 -2.73 -1.01 11.24
CA LEU A 102 -1.97 0.20 10.94
C LEU A 102 -2.25 1.28 12.01
N PRO A 103 -1.24 1.73 12.78
CA PRO A 103 -1.40 2.87 13.67
C PRO A 103 -1.78 4.13 12.88
N ARG A 104 -2.61 4.96 13.50
CA ARG A 104 -3.09 6.21 12.91
C ARG A 104 -2.50 7.41 13.64
N ASP A 105 -2.20 8.47 12.90
CA ASP A 105 -1.83 9.76 13.45
C ASP A 105 -3.03 10.51 14.04
N ALA A 106 -2.82 11.75 14.49
CA ALA A 106 -3.88 12.60 15.06
C ALA A 106 -4.99 12.96 14.06
N ASN A 107 -4.74 12.82 12.76
CA ASN A 107 -5.70 13.05 11.68
C ASN A 107 -6.43 11.77 11.25
N GLY A 108 -6.12 10.63 11.87
CA GLY A 108 -6.68 9.34 11.54
C GLY A 108 -6.04 8.67 10.32
N LEU A 109 -4.86 9.12 9.89
CA LEU A 109 -4.13 8.59 8.74
C LEU A 109 -3.07 7.58 9.17
N ALA A 110 -2.91 6.51 8.41
CA ALA A 110 -1.74 5.63 8.50
C ALA A 110 -0.72 6.02 7.43
N HIS A 111 0.54 5.77 7.73
CA HIS A 111 1.68 6.19 6.92
C HIS A 111 2.62 5.03 6.63
N THR A 112 3.07 4.97 5.38
CA THR A 112 4.10 4.05 4.92
C THR A 112 5.07 4.82 4.05
N THR A 113 6.34 4.88 4.45
CA THR A 113 7.33 5.72 3.79
C THR A 113 8.34 4.91 2.97
N LEU A 114 8.79 5.54 1.88
CA LEU A 114 9.88 5.08 1.06
C LEU A 114 10.82 6.27 0.84
N ALA A 115 12.01 6.24 1.44
CA ALA A 115 12.94 7.37 1.44
C ALA A 115 14.33 6.96 0.99
N LEU A 116 15.07 7.88 0.39
CA LEU A 116 16.48 7.68 0.03
C LEU A 116 17.32 7.44 1.30
N SER A 117 18.24 6.51 1.23
CA SER A 117 19.13 6.22 2.36
C SER A 117 20.04 7.42 2.69
N PRO A 118 20.43 7.59 3.97
CA PRO A 118 21.33 8.66 4.37
C PRO A 118 22.66 8.65 3.59
N GLU A 119 23.17 7.46 3.27
CA GLU A 119 24.41 7.29 2.50
C GLU A 119 24.25 7.81 1.06
N TYR A 120 23.10 7.51 0.43
CA TYR A 120 22.81 8.01 -0.91
C TYR A 120 22.67 9.53 -0.92
N LEU A 121 21.95 10.09 0.05
CA LEU A 121 21.78 11.54 0.19
C LEU A 121 23.12 12.25 0.40
N ALA A 122 23.99 11.70 1.25
CA ALA A 122 25.32 12.28 1.50
C ALA A 122 26.22 12.27 0.25
N ALA A 123 26.08 11.28 -0.61
CA ALA A 123 26.88 11.14 -1.82
C ALA A 123 26.34 11.93 -3.03
N ASN A 124 25.06 12.31 -3.03
CA ASN A 124 24.37 12.86 -4.20
C ASN A 124 23.68 14.22 -3.95
N ALA A 125 23.95 14.89 -2.84
CA ALA A 125 23.35 16.19 -2.53
C ALA A 125 23.75 17.27 -3.58
N PRO A 126 22.86 18.25 -3.87
CA PRO A 126 21.51 18.41 -3.32
C PRO A 126 20.47 17.51 -4.01
N VAL A 127 19.52 16.95 -3.24
CA VAL A 127 18.38 16.17 -3.73
C VAL A 127 17.10 16.88 -3.30
N GLU A 128 16.27 17.23 -4.27
CA GLU A 128 15.02 17.99 -4.01
C GLU A 128 13.99 17.16 -3.24
N ASN A 129 13.78 15.91 -3.68
CA ASN A 129 12.82 15.01 -3.06
C ASN A 129 13.58 13.83 -2.42
N THR A 130 13.52 13.73 -1.11
CA THR A 130 14.25 12.70 -0.34
C THR A 130 13.48 11.39 -0.22
N GLY A 131 12.19 11.40 -0.54
CA GLY A 131 11.33 10.23 -0.44
C GLY A 131 9.87 10.54 -0.74
N LEU A 132 9.03 9.61 -0.36
CA LEU A 132 7.58 9.76 -0.37
C LEU A 132 6.95 9.08 0.84
N ASP A 133 5.79 9.57 1.22
CA ASP A 133 4.88 8.99 2.18
C ASP A 133 3.60 8.57 1.46
N VAL A 134 3.23 7.32 1.60
CA VAL A 134 1.91 6.81 1.20
C VAL A 134 1.03 6.83 2.43
N TRP A 135 0.06 7.73 2.44
CA TRP A 135 -0.92 7.83 3.52
C TRP A 135 -2.25 7.20 3.12
N GLN A 136 -3.00 6.70 4.09
CA GLN A 136 -4.31 6.11 3.88
C GLN A 136 -5.25 6.37 5.06
N ASP A 137 -6.53 6.64 4.75
CA ASP A 137 -7.57 6.89 5.75
C ASP A 137 -8.01 5.59 6.46
N ALA A 138 -8.91 5.72 7.44
CA ALA A 138 -9.37 4.59 8.26
C ALA A 138 -10.14 3.52 7.46
N ASN A 139 -10.60 3.84 6.24
CA ASN A 139 -11.29 2.88 5.37
C ASN A 139 -10.34 1.94 4.64
N PHE A 140 -9.04 2.26 4.61
CA PHE A 140 -7.98 1.43 4.08
C PHE A 140 -7.20 0.83 5.25
N GLY A 141 -7.56 -0.39 5.67
CA GLY A 141 -6.99 -1.10 6.82
C GLY A 141 -5.72 -1.89 6.53
N HIS A 142 -5.39 -2.05 5.27
CA HIS A 142 -4.30 -2.89 4.77
C HIS A 142 -3.36 -2.13 3.86
N VAL A 143 -2.10 -2.56 3.83
CA VAL A 143 -1.12 -2.13 2.84
C VAL A 143 -0.27 -3.32 2.41
N VAL A 144 -0.30 -3.67 1.12
CA VAL A 144 0.65 -4.63 0.58
C VAL A 144 1.93 -3.91 0.22
N PHE A 145 3.05 -4.50 0.59
CA PHE A 145 4.35 -4.07 0.14
C PHE A 145 4.97 -5.17 -0.74
N PHE A 146 5.31 -4.79 -1.96
CA PHE A 146 5.84 -5.70 -2.97
C PHE A 146 7.14 -5.16 -3.59
N THR A 147 8.19 -5.98 -3.57
CA THR A 147 9.53 -5.60 -4.06
C THR A 147 10.03 -6.54 -5.15
N PRO A 148 9.47 -6.47 -6.38
CA PRO A 148 9.92 -7.36 -7.45
C PRO A 148 11.30 -6.97 -7.98
N GLY A 149 12.18 -7.96 -8.15
CA GLY A 149 13.48 -7.82 -8.82
C GLY A 149 13.41 -7.90 -10.35
N PHE A 150 12.21 -7.85 -10.95
CA PHE A 150 12.00 -8.15 -12.38
C PHE A 150 11.16 -7.10 -13.11
N TYR A 151 10.94 -5.93 -12.54
CA TYR A 151 10.11 -4.89 -13.17
C TYR A 151 10.72 -4.45 -14.51
N PRO A 152 9.96 -4.50 -15.63
CA PRO A 152 10.51 -4.21 -16.94
C PRO A 152 10.70 -2.72 -17.15
N THR A 153 11.85 -2.34 -17.67
CA THR A 153 12.15 -0.98 -18.16
C THR A 153 12.73 -1.05 -19.56
N PRO A 154 12.81 0.08 -20.27
CA PRO A 154 13.51 0.12 -21.57
C PRO A 154 14.98 -0.35 -21.51
N ASN A 155 15.62 -0.22 -20.34
CA ASN A 155 17.02 -0.57 -20.12
C ASN A 155 17.22 -1.96 -19.46
N GLY A 156 16.16 -2.77 -19.41
CA GLY A 156 16.19 -4.10 -18.78
C GLY A 156 15.26 -4.20 -17.57
N ARG A 157 15.49 -5.20 -16.72
CA ARG A 157 14.71 -5.43 -15.51
C ARG A 157 15.39 -4.75 -14.32
N VAL A 158 14.58 -4.15 -13.44
CA VAL A 158 15.06 -3.46 -12.24
C VAL A 158 14.31 -3.95 -11.00
N HIS A 159 14.95 -3.80 -9.86
CA HIS A 159 14.30 -3.91 -8.56
C HIS A 159 13.49 -2.62 -8.32
N THR A 160 12.27 -2.75 -7.86
CA THR A 160 11.38 -1.62 -7.59
C THR A 160 10.50 -1.92 -6.38
N ALA A 161 9.64 -0.97 -6.00
CA ALA A 161 8.72 -1.11 -4.90
C ALA A 161 7.31 -0.67 -5.28
N ALA A 162 6.31 -1.45 -4.89
CA ALA A 162 4.93 -1.05 -4.82
C ALA A 162 4.51 -0.94 -3.34
N ILE A 163 3.75 0.09 -3.02
CA ILE A 163 3.07 0.27 -1.73
C ILE A 163 1.59 0.38 -2.05
N GLU A 164 0.80 -0.59 -1.63
CA GLU A 164 -0.54 -0.85 -2.16
C GLU A 164 -1.60 -0.71 -1.06
N PRO A 165 -2.14 0.50 -0.84
CA PRO A 165 -3.26 0.66 0.09
C PRO A 165 -4.45 -0.19 -0.34
N ALA A 166 -5.06 -0.91 0.61
CA ALA A 166 -6.20 -1.77 0.37
C ALA A 166 -7.21 -1.70 1.53
N THR A 167 -8.48 -1.91 1.21
CA THR A 167 -9.57 -1.91 2.21
C THR A 167 -9.61 -3.22 2.98
N CYS A 168 -9.19 -4.31 2.36
CA CYS A 168 -9.13 -5.65 2.94
C CYS A 168 -7.92 -6.41 2.37
N GLY A 169 -7.49 -7.43 3.07
CA GLY A 169 -6.38 -8.28 2.65
C GLY A 169 -6.74 -9.24 1.52
N PRO A 170 -5.74 -9.94 0.95
CA PRO A 170 -5.97 -10.99 -0.03
C PRO A 170 -6.84 -12.11 0.57
N ASN A 171 -7.62 -12.78 -0.29
CA ASN A 171 -8.57 -13.85 0.06
C ASN A 171 -9.80 -13.41 0.88
N ALA A 172 -10.04 -12.12 1.07
CA ALA A 172 -11.15 -11.59 1.87
C ALA A 172 -12.55 -12.06 1.41
N LEU A 173 -12.75 -12.34 0.12
CA LEU A 173 -14.01 -12.90 -0.38
C LEU A 173 -14.32 -14.30 0.20
N ASN A 174 -13.31 -15.06 0.62
CA ASN A 174 -13.50 -16.37 1.26
C ASN A 174 -13.53 -16.26 2.78
N THR A 175 -12.67 -15.44 3.38
CA THR A 175 -12.56 -15.33 4.84
C THR A 175 -13.60 -14.39 5.43
N GLY A 176 -13.98 -13.34 4.71
CA GLY A 176 -14.83 -12.26 5.18
C GLY A 176 -14.05 -11.21 6.00
N ASP A 177 -12.74 -11.40 6.22
CA ASP A 177 -11.93 -10.51 7.06
C ASP A 177 -11.80 -9.12 6.39
N ASP A 178 -12.21 -8.08 7.11
CA ASP A 178 -12.22 -6.67 6.68
C ASP A 178 -12.96 -6.40 5.36
N LEU A 179 -13.74 -7.38 4.87
CA LEU A 179 -14.54 -7.24 3.66
C LEU A 179 -15.72 -6.29 3.91
N LEU A 180 -15.84 -5.27 3.09
CA LEU A 180 -16.98 -4.35 3.13
C LEU A 180 -18.24 -5.03 2.60
N TRP A 181 -19.40 -4.70 3.20
CA TRP A 181 -20.71 -5.17 2.77
C TRP A 181 -21.63 -3.98 2.52
N LEU A 182 -21.69 -3.53 1.28
CA LEU A 182 -22.49 -2.38 0.88
C LEU A 182 -23.96 -2.75 0.78
N LYS A 183 -24.84 -2.08 1.52
CA LYS A 183 -26.28 -2.20 1.36
C LYS A 183 -26.72 -1.59 0.04
N THR A 184 -27.95 -1.92 -0.40
CA THR A 184 -28.57 -1.27 -1.57
C THR A 184 -28.54 0.23 -1.43
N ASP A 185 -28.07 0.93 -2.47
CA ASP A 185 -27.91 2.37 -2.58
C ASP A 185 -27.00 3.03 -1.50
N GLU A 186 -26.26 2.22 -0.74
CA GLU A 186 -25.24 2.72 0.18
C GLU A 186 -24.06 3.27 -0.60
N LEU A 187 -23.70 4.50 -0.30
CA LEU A 187 -22.48 5.14 -0.76
C LEU A 187 -21.37 4.88 0.27
N TRP A 188 -20.29 4.28 -0.18
CA TRP A 188 -19.03 4.18 0.54
C TRP A 188 -17.98 5.09 -0.10
N SER A 189 -17.06 5.61 0.71
CA SER A 189 -15.91 6.37 0.22
C SER A 189 -14.70 6.13 1.12
N GLY A 190 -13.52 6.10 0.51
CA GLY A 190 -12.24 6.02 1.20
C GLY A 190 -11.14 6.69 0.38
N GLN A 191 -10.05 7.07 1.05
CA GLN A 191 -8.96 7.81 0.43
C GLN A 191 -7.59 7.26 0.82
N TRP A 192 -6.69 7.36 -0.13
CA TRP A 192 -5.26 7.26 0.08
C TRP A 192 -4.53 8.30 -0.77
N GLY A 193 -3.28 8.50 -0.54
CA GLY A 193 -2.52 9.45 -1.33
C GLY A 193 -1.02 9.30 -1.16
N VAL A 194 -0.30 10.14 -1.87
CA VAL A 194 1.17 10.22 -1.84
C VAL A 194 1.57 11.65 -1.54
N GLN A 195 2.52 11.82 -0.63
CA GLN A 195 3.14 13.11 -0.32
C GLN A 195 4.65 12.98 -0.53
N LEU A 196 5.25 13.93 -1.25
CA LEU A 196 6.70 14.01 -1.39
C LEU A 196 7.35 14.44 -0.07
N LEU A 197 8.51 13.87 0.25
CA LEU A 197 9.36 14.24 1.38
C LEU A 197 10.56 15.06 0.86
N HIS A 198 10.91 16.13 1.56
CA HIS A 198 11.99 17.06 1.22
C HIS A 198 13.17 17.01 2.18
#